data_d725397984821d5ab1e1c024f1a6808a
#
_entry.id   d725397984821d5ab1e1c024f1a6808a
#
_cell.length_a   1.000
_cell.length_b   1.000
_cell.length_c   1.000
_cell.angle_alpha   90.00
_cell.angle_beta   90.00
_cell.angle_gamma   90.00
#
_symmetry.space_group_name_H-M   'P 1'
#
loop_
_entity.id
_entity.type
_entity.pdbx_description
1 polymer ?
#
loop_
_entity_poly.entity_id
_entity_poly.type
_entity_poly.pdbx_seq_one_letter_code
_entity_poly.pdbx_strand_id
1 'polypeptide(L)'
;KCDPILFDLSYDFVGDLAETTALIWPKADNENIDVKVSNVIRELQNLSRLDAGNYLQRLLDQMPEVQRWALLKLVTGGLRVGVSARMARLALAQTFEKDINEIEQVWPLIEPPYLELFSWLEGTGKQPEAGGRAVFRPMMLAHPLLESELPKLELNAYQAEWKWDGIRVQ
;
A
#
# COMPACT_ATOMS: atom_id res chain seq x y z
N LYS A 1 -7.81 -17.15 -23.63
CA LYS A 1 -8.45 -18.48 -23.87
C LYS A 1 -7.34 -19.51 -23.92
N CYS A 2 -6.82 -19.84 -22.77
CA CYS A 2 -5.79 -20.85 -22.56
C CYS A 2 -6.45 -22.15 -22.08
N ASP A 3 -5.87 -23.29 -22.41
CA ASP A 3 -6.24 -24.57 -21.81
C ASP A 3 -5.97 -24.51 -20.30
N PRO A 4 -6.94 -24.90 -19.45
CA PRO A 4 -6.77 -24.85 -17.99
C PRO A 4 -5.58 -25.67 -17.50
N ILE A 5 -5.32 -26.85 -18.07
CA ILE A 5 -4.21 -27.71 -17.68
C ILE A 5 -2.87 -27.03 -18.02
N LEU A 6 -2.78 -26.42 -19.19
CA LEU A 6 -1.59 -25.68 -19.59
C LEU A 6 -1.36 -24.46 -18.68
N PHE A 7 -2.45 -23.78 -18.27
CA PHE A 7 -2.36 -22.66 -17.35
C PHE A 7 -1.80 -23.11 -15.97
N ASP A 8 -2.35 -24.18 -15.41
CA ASP A 8 -1.95 -24.70 -14.10
C ASP A 8 -0.47 -25.13 -14.12
N LEU A 9 -0.03 -25.88 -15.14
CA LEU A 9 1.37 -26.26 -15.31
C LEU A 9 2.31 -25.05 -15.43
N SER A 10 1.88 -24.03 -16.17
CA SER A 10 2.67 -22.81 -16.34
C SER A 10 2.74 -22.02 -15.03
N TYR A 11 1.64 -21.96 -14.28
CA TYR A 11 1.59 -21.30 -12.98
C TYR A 11 2.48 -22.01 -11.95
N ASP A 12 2.47 -23.32 -11.92
CA ASP A 12 3.34 -24.13 -11.05
C ASP A 12 4.83 -23.86 -11.32
N PHE A 13 5.18 -23.62 -12.58
CA PHE A 13 6.54 -23.31 -12.98
C PHE A 13 6.97 -21.87 -12.65
N VAL A 14 6.12 -20.90 -12.96
CA VAL A 14 6.40 -19.45 -12.80
C VAL A 14 6.21 -19.00 -11.35
N GLY A 15 5.20 -19.53 -10.66
CA GLY A 15 4.90 -19.21 -9.26
C GLY A 15 4.24 -17.83 -9.03
N ASP A 16 3.86 -17.11 -10.08
CA ASP A 16 3.22 -15.81 -10.01
C ASP A 16 2.08 -15.66 -11.02
N LEU A 17 0.88 -15.41 -10.52
CA LEU A 17 -0.34 -15.36 -11.35
C LEU A 17 -0.28 -14.27 -12.43
N ALA A 18 0.21 -13.07 -12.07
CA ALA A 18 0.26 -11.95 -12.99
C ALA A 18 1.28 -12.19 -14.10
N GLU A 19 2.44 -12.73 -13.75
CA GLU A 19 3.50 -13.06 -14.70
C GLU A 19 3.06 -14.21 -15.62
N THR A 20 2.55 -15.30 -15.06
CA THR A 20 2.01 -16.41 -15.83
C THR A 20 0.96 -15.96 -16.84
N THR A 21 0.01 -15.14 -16.39
CA THR A 21 -1.04 -14.61 -17.25
C THR A 21 -0.46 -13.74 -18.37
N ALA A 22 0.50 -12.86 -18.06
CA ALA A 22 1.13 -11.98 -19.04
C ALA A 22 1.89 -12.77 -20.12
N LEU A 23 2.59 -13.81 -19.71
CA LEU A 23 3.37 -14.71 -20.61
C LEU A 23 2.48 -15.51 -21.55
N ILE A 24 1.37 -16.06 -21.03
CA ILE A 24 0.48 -16.94 -21.82
C ILE A 24 -0.49 -16.12 -22.68
N TRP A 25 -0.70 -14.84 -22.37
CA TRP A 25 -1.64 -14.02 -23.10
C TRP A 25 -1.25 -13.91 -24.58
N PRO A 26 -2.19 -14.08 -25.52
CA PRO A 26 -1.87 -14.00 -26.93
C PRO A 26 -1.18 -12.67 -27.29
N LYS A 27 -0.21 -12.74 -28.20
CA LYS A 27 0.44 -11.51 -28.69
C LYS A 27 -0.57 -10.56 -29.33
N ALA A 28 -0.43 -9.30 -29.04
CA ALA A 28 -1.18 -8.25 -29.71
C ALA A 28 -0.66 -8.07 -31.14
N ASP A 29 -1.56 -7.91 -32.10
CA ASP A 29 -1.19 -7.61 -33.48
C ASP A 29 -0.59 -6.20 -33.64
N ASN A 30 -0.92 -5.30 -32.72
CA ASN A 30 -0.40 -3.93 -32.62
C ASN A 30 -0.07 -3.59 -31.17
N GLU A 31 1.20 -3.65 -30.80
CA GLU A 31 1.69 -3.38 -29.43
C GLU A 31 1.90 -1.88 -29.15
N ASN A 32 1.02 -1.02 -29.56
CA ASN A 32 1.22 0.43 -29.42
C ASN A 32 0.04 1.11 -28.74
N ILE A 33 -0.07 0.91 -27.43
CA ILE A 33 -1.07 1.60 -26.62
C ILE A 33 -0.38 2.59 -25.67
N ASP A 34 -0.63 3.88 -25.83
CA ASP A 34 -0.23 4.90 -24.85
C ASP A 34 -1.30 4.99 -23.74
N VAL A 35 -1.11 4.24 -22.68
CA VAL A 35 -2.05 4.20 -21.54
C VAL A 35 -1.41 4.84 -20.32
N LYS A 36 -2.02 5.91 -19.84
CA LYS A 36 -1.63 6.53 -18.56
C LYS A 36 -2.22 5.77 -17.39
N VAL A 37 -1.40 5.39 -16.43
CA VAL A 37 -1.81 4.69 -15.19
C VAL A 37 -2.96 5.42 -14.47
N SER A 38 -2.91 6.74 -14.41
CA SER A 38 -3.98 7.56 -13.80
C SER A 38 -5.34 7.38 -14.49
N ASN A 39 -5.36 7.19 -15.79
CA ASN A 39 -6.60 6.94 -16.53
C ASN A 39 -7.14 5.54 -16.23
N VAL A 40 -6.26 4.54 -16.20
CA VAL A 40 -6.64 3.16 -15.85
C VAL A 40 -7.26 3.11 -14.45
N ILE A 41 -6.64 3.74 -13.47
CA ILE A 41 -7.15 3.78 -12.10
C ILE A 41 -8.53 4.46 -12.06
N ARG A 42 -8.68 5.61 -12.71
CA ARG A 42 -9.95 6.35 -12.76
C ARG A 42 -11.06 5.53 -13.39
N GLU A 43 -10.80 4.88 -14.51
CA GLU A 43 -11.79 4.01 -15.17
C GLU A 43 -12.18 2.83 -14.28
N LEU A 44 -11.22 2.13 -13.69
CA LEU A 44 -11.49 0.98 -12.81
C LEU A 44 -12.30 1.36 -11.56
N GLN A 45 -12.10 2.57 -11.02
CA GLN A 45 -12.88 3.07 -9.88
C GLN A 45 -14.36 3.32 -10.21
N ASN A 46 -14.68 3.61 -11.47
CA ASN A 46 -16.03 3.95 -11.92
C ASN A 46 -16.79 2.78 -12.57
N LEU A 47 -16.12 1.68 -12.86
CA LEU A 47 -16.72 0.52 -13.53
C LEU A 47 -17.31 -0.48 -12.55
N SER A 48 -18.38 -1.17 -12.99
CA SER A 48 -18.84 -2.37 -12.29
C SER A 48 -17.79 -3.48 -12.38
N ARG A 49 -17.87 -4.49 -11.49
CA ARG A 49 -16.93 -5.62 -11.49
C ARG A 49 -16.88 -6.36 -12.83
N LEU A 50 -18.02 -6.49 -13.51
CA LEU A 50 -18.09 -7.14 -14.82
C LEU A 50 -17.45 -6.29 -15.91
N ASP A 51 -17.76 -4.98 -15.91
CA ASP A 51 -17.23 -4.06 -16.90
C ASP A 51 -15.73 -3.83 -16.73
N ALA A 52 -15.24 -3.85 -15.47
CA ALA A 52 -13.82 -3.79 -15.17
C ALA A 52 -13.07 -4.99 -15.77
N GLY A 53 -13.64 -6.20 -15.71
CA GLY A 53 -13.06 -7.38 -16.36
C GLY A 53 -12.95 -7.22 -17.88
N ASN A 54 -14.01 -6.74 -18.53
CA ASN A 54 -14.02 -6.47 -19.97
C ASN A 54 -13.04 -5.36 -20.36
N TYR A 55 -12.92 -4.33 -19.53
CA TYR A 55 -11.98 -3.23 -19.73
C TYR A 55 -10.53 -3.73 -19.64
N LEU A 56 -10.20 -4.50 -18.60
CA LEU A 56 -8.89 -5.09 -18.45
C LEU A 56 -8.53 -6.03 -19.60
N GLN A 57 -9.47 -6.88 -20.03
CA GLN A 57 -9.22 -7.76 -21.18
C GLN A 57 -8.83 -6.95 -22.43
N ARG A 58 -9.53 -5.86 -22.74
CA ARG A 58 -9.21 -5.01 -23.89
C ARG A 58 -7.82 -4.37 -23.78
N LEU A 59 -7.41 -3.97 -22.57
CA LEU A 59 -6.06 -3.44 -22.34
C LEU A 59 -5.01 -4.54 -22.55
N LEU A 60 -5.22 -5.71 -21.98
CA LEU A 60 -4.30 -6.85 -22.10
C LEU A 60 -4.15 -7.31 -23.56
N ASP A 61 -5.21 -7.25 -24.36
CA ASP A 61 -5.18 -7.60 -25.77
C ASP A 61 -4.31 -6.65 -26.62
N GLN A 62 -4.03 -5.44 -26.13
CA GLN A 62 -3.29 -4.39 -26.84
C GLN A 62 -1.91 -4.08 -26.25
N MET A 63 -1.61 -4.61 -25.07
CA MET A 63 -0.36 -4.33 -24.37
C MET A 63 0.72 -5.36 -24.67
N PRO A 64 2.01 -4.95 -24.71
CA PRO A 64 3.12 -5.89 -24.67
C PRO A 64 3.20 -6.59 -23.32
N GLU A 65 3.89 -7.72 -23.26
CA GLU A 65 3.99 -8.61 -22.11
C GLU A 65 4.35 -7.90 -20.80
N VAL A 66 5.38 -7.05 -20.83
CA VAL A 66 5.85 -6.31 -19.64
C VAL A 66 4.77 -5.35 -19.09
N GLN A 67 4.02 -4.71 -19.97
CA GLN A 67 2.94 -3.81 -19.56
C GLN A 67 1.73 -4.61 -19.02
N ARG A 68 1.43 -5.77 -19.61
CA ARG A 68 0.42 -6.70 -19.08
C ARG A 68 0.76 -7.12 -17.66
N TRP A 69 1.99 -7.55 -17.44
CA TRP A 69 2.46 -7.93 -16.12
C TRP A 69 2.33 -6.80 -15.10
N ALA A 70 2.80 -5.61 -15.45
CA ALA A 70 2.69 -4.44 -14.59
C ALA A 70 1.23 -4.08 -14.27
N LEU A 71 0.33 -4.10 -15.27
CA LEU A 71 -1.10 -3.86 -15.09
C LEU A 71 -1.74 -4.89 -14.16
N LEU A 72 -1.47 -6.18 -14.37
CA LEU A 72 -1.99 -7.26 -13.54
C LEU A 72 -1.48 -7.15 -12.10
N LYS A 73 -0.21 -6.83 -11.89
CA LYS A 73 0.34 -6.56 -10.56
C LYS A 73 -0.32 -5.38 -9.87
N LEU A 74 -0.60 -4.31 -10.61
CA LEU A 74 -1.30 -3.14 -10.08
C LEU A 74 -2.72 -3.49 -9.61
N VAL A 75 -3.47 -4.18 -10.44
CA VAL A 75 -4.89 -4.53 -10.16
C VAL A 75 -5.04 -5.57 -9.06
N THR A 76 -4.11 -6.51 -8.95
CA THR A 76 -4.12 -7.55 -7.91
C THR A 76 -3.47 -7.11 -6.59
N GLY A 77 -2.96 -5.86 -6.52
CA GLY A 77 -2.25 -5.37 -5.34
C GLY A 77 -0.86 -6.00 -5.15
N GLY A 78 -0.36 -6.72 -6.14
CA GLY A 78 0.94 -7.37 -6.11
C GLY A 78 2.11 -6.49 -6.57
N LEU A 79 1.85 -5.23 -6.90
CA LEU A 79 2.92 -4.30 -7.31
C LEU A 79 3.76 -3.89 -6.10
N ARG A 80 4.95 -4.47 -6.02
CA ARG A 80 5.92 -4.18 -4.95
C ARG A 80 7.06 -3.34 -5.52
N VAL A 81 7.20 -2.13 -5.03
CA VAL A 81 8.26 -1.18 -5.47
C VAL A 81 9.46 -1.17 -4.53
N GLY A 82 9.53 -2.09 -3.56
CA GLY A 82 10.62 -2.15 -2.58
C GLY A 82 10.59 -1.06 -1.49
N VAL A 83 9.59 -0.16 -1.53
CA VAL A 83 9.41 0.91 -0.53
C VAL A 83 8.18 0.58 0.32
N SER A 84 8.41 0.36 1.62
CA SER A 84 7.30 0.19 2.57
C SER A 84 6.65 1.54 2.89
N ALA A 85 5.38 1.51 3.34
CA ALA A 85 4.69 2.72 3.79
C ALA A 85 5.45 3.45 4.93
N ARG A 86 6.14 2.70 5.79
CA ARG A 86 7.00 3.29 6.83
C ARG A 86 8.21 4.01 6.25
N MET A 87 8.86 3.44 5.23
CA MET A 87 9.98 4.09 4.55
C MET A 87 9.54 5.37 3.85
N ALA A 88 8.37 5.37 3.21
CA ALA A 88 7.82 6.56 2.58
C ALA A 88 7.58 7.69 3.61
N ARG A 89 6.95 7.37 4.75
CA ARG A 89 6.74 8.34 5.84
C ARG A 89 8.06 8.85 6.44
N LEU A 90 9.03 7.96 6.63
CA LEU A 90 10.35 8.35 7.12
C LEU A 90 11.07 9.28 6.14
N ALA A 91 10.99 9.00 4.85
CA ALA A 91 11.57 9.86 3.81
C ALA A 91 10.92 11.25 3.81
N LEU A 92 9.60 11.33 3.96
CA LEU A 92 8.90 12.62 4.11
C LEU A 92 9.36 13.36 5.38
N ALA A 93 9.45 12.67 6.53
CA ALA A 93 9.92 13.25 7.78
C ALA A 93 11.31 13.86 7.62
N GLN A 94 12.22 13.14 7.00
CA GLN A 94 13.60 13.60 6.76
C GLN A 94 13.67 14.75 5.76
N THR A 95 12.89 14.68 4.67
CA THR A 95 12.93 15.70 3.61
C THR A 95 12.38 17.04 4.08
N PHE A 96 11.33 17.03 4.89
CA PHE A 96 10.64 18.22 5.35
C PHE A 96 10.96 18.61 6.81
N GLU A 97 11.94 17.95 7.42
CA GLU A 97 12.38 18.19 8.82
C GLU A 97 11.21 18.15 9.82
N LYS A 98 10.30 17.18 9.65
CA LYS A 98 9.14 16.94 10.51
C LYS A 98 9.33 15.73 11.41
N ASP A 99 8.65 15.72 12.56
CA ASP A 99 8.59 14.53 13.41
C ASP A 99 7.82 13.40 12.67
N ILE A 100 8.40 12.21 12.62
CA ILE A 100 7.78 11.02 12.04
C ILE A 100 6.43 10.71 12.71
N ASN A 101 6.29 10.95 14.01
CA ASN A 101 5.06 10.70 14.74
C ASN A 101 3.92 11.63 14.29
N GLU A 102 4.22 12.88 13.95
CA GLU A 102 3.23 13.81 13.40
C GLU A 102 2.73 13.31 12.04
N ILE A 103 3.64 12.85 11.17
CA ILE A 103 3.27 12.29 9.86
C ILE A 103 2.46 11.01 10.04
N GLU A 104 2.83 10.13 10.97
CA GLU A 104 2.08 8.90 11.24
C GLU A 104 0.67 9.15 11.78
N GLN A 105 0.47 10.22 12.57
CA GLN A 105 -0.87 10.62 13.03
C GLN A 105 -1.74 11.20 11.92
N VAL A 106 -1.15 11.95 10.99
CA VAL A 106 -1.86 12.57 9.87
C VAL A 106 -2.16 11.54 8.76
N TRP A 107 -1.31 10.53 8.59
CA TRP A 107 -1.39 9.59 7.47
C TRP A 107 -2.76 8.94 7.24
N PRO A 108 -3.50 8.48 8.27
CA PRO A 108 -4.84 7.90 8.08
C PRO A 108 -5.93 8.92 7.75
N LEU A 109 -5.63 10.22 7.85
CA LEU A 109 -6.60 11.29 7.64
C LEU A 109 -6.60 11.82 6.21
N ILE A 110 -5.60 11.46 5.44
CA ILE A 110 -5.33 12.01 4.12
C ILE A 110 -5.66 11.00 3.02
N GLU A 111 -6.08 11.53 1.87
CA GLU A 111 -6.41 10.74 0.68
C GLU A 111 -5.66 11.28 -0.55
N PRO A 112 -5.42 10.44 -1.56
CA PRO A 112 -4.87 10.91 -2.82
C PRO A 112 -5.74 12.02 -3.43
N PRO A 113 -5.12 13.06 -4.01
CA PRO A 113 -3.71 13.22 -4.40
C PRO A 113 -2.79 13.83 -3.34
N TYR A 114 -3.11 13.75 -2.05
CA TYR A 114 -2.28 14.18 -0.91
C TYR A 114 -1.89 15.66 -0.88
N LEU A 115 -2.68 16.54 -1.49
CA LEU A 115 -2.38 17.98 -1.62
C LEU A 115 -2.28 18.66 -0.25
N GLU A 116 -3.17 18.30 0.70
CA GLU A 116 -3.16 18.86 2.05
C GLU A 116 -1.91 18.44 2.82
N LEU A 117 -1.47 17.18 2.65
CA LEU A 117 -0.23 16.68 3.24
C LEU A 117 0.96 17.50 2.75
N PHE A 118 1.14 17.64 1.44
CA PHE A 118 2.26 18.36 0.87
C PHE A 118 2.23 19.86 1.23
N SER A 119 1.07 20.49 1.19
CA SER A 119 0.94 21.89 1.62
C SER A 119 1.37 22.09 3.08
N TRP A 120 1.01 21.17 3.98
CA TRP A 120 1.45 21.22 5.37
C TRP A 120 2.97 20.96 5.50
N LEU A 121 3.48 19.97 4.81
CA LEU A 121 4.91 19.62 4.85
C LEU A 121 5.78 20.77 4.32
N GLU A 122 5.35 21.46 3.28
CA GLU A 122 6.00 22.63 2.69
C GLU A 122 5.81 23.91 3.51
N GLY A 123 4.99 23.89 4.57
CA GLY A 123 4.73 25.03 5.42
C GLY A 123 3.77 26.06 4.82
N THR A 124 3.11 25.76 3.71
CA THR A 124 2.12 26.62 3.03
C THR A 124 0.70 26.38 3.52
N GLY A 125 0.43 25.27 4.18
CA GLY A 125 -0.86 24.85 4.72
C GLY A 125 -0.81 24.48 6.19
N LYS A 126 -1.99 24.26 6.77
CA LYS A 126 -2.14 23.75 8.14
C LYS A 126 -1.98 22.23 8.17
N GLN A 127 -1.60 21.70 9.34
CA GLN A 127 -1.62 20.26 9.57
C GLN A 127 -3.05 19.73 9.38
N PRO A 128 -3.22 18.64 8.59
CA PRO A 128 -4.52 17.99 8.44
C PRO A 128 -5.07 17.55 9.79
N GLU A 129 -6.32 17.89 10.06
CA GLU A 129 -6.97 17.62 11.34
C GLU A 129 -7.97 16.47 11.22
N ALA A 130 -8.15 15.73 12.30
CA ALA A 130 -9.06 14.58 12.33
C ALA A 130 -10.56 14.93 12.16
N GLY A 131 -10.94 16.21 12.29
CA GLY A 131 -12.32 16.63 12.11
C GLY A 131 -13.33 15.86 12.99
N GLY A 132 -12.92 15.44 14.19
CA GLY A 132 -13.74 14.64 15.10
C GLY A 132 -13.62 13.12 14.89
N ARG A 133 -12.79 12.64 13.95
CA ARG A 133 -12.45 11.21 13.80
C ARG A 133 -11.45 10.78 14.88
N ALA A 134 -11.45 9.51 15.22
CA ALA A 134 -10.43 8.94 16.09
C ALA A 134 -9.03 9.10 15.44
N VAL A 135 -8.09 9.67 16.19
CA VAL A 135 -6.71 9.85 15.70
C VAL A 135 -5.93 8.58 15.94
N PHE A 136 -5.30 8.06 14.89
CA PHE A 136 -4.33 6.98 15.03
C PHE A 136 -3.14 7.46 15.85
N ARG A 137 -2.73 6.65 16.82
CA ARG A 137 -1.51 6.86 17.57
C ARG A 137 -0.56 5.68 17.38
N PRO A 138 0.75 5.94 17.17
CA PRO A 138 1.72 4.85 17.10
C PRO A 138 1.66 3.99 18.36
N MET A 139 1.61 2.67 18.19
CA MET A 139 1.60 1.74 19.31
C MET A 139 2.95 1.79 20.04
N MET A 140 2.92 2.01 21.33
CA MET A 140 4.11 1.90 22.16
C MET A 140 4.57 0.43 22.26
N LEU A 141 5.86 0.23 22.16
CA LEU A 141 6.48 -1.07 22.40
C LEU A 141 6.89 -1.16 23.89
N ALA A 142 6.52 -2.26 24.53
CA ALA A 142 7.02 -2.55 25.87
C ALA A 142 8.51 -2.87 25.81
N HIS A 143 9.28 -2.24 26.68
CA HIS A 143 10.68 -2.58 26.91
C HIS A 143 10.79 -3.62 28.03
N PRO A 144 11.76 -4.54 27.97
CA PRO A 144 12.01 -5.43 29.08
C PRO A 144 12.47 -4.63 30.31
N LEU A 145 11.90 -4.95 31.45
CA LEU A 145 12.32 -4.41 32.73
C LEU A 145 13.29 -5.40 33.37
N LEU A 146 14.49 -4.93 33.72
CA LEU A 146 15.52 -5.73 34.36
C LEU A 146 15.25 -5.80 35.87
N GLU A 147 15.60 -6.93 36.52
CA GLU A 147 15.46 -7.10 37.97
C GLU A 147 16.19 -6.00 38.76
N SER A 148 17.31 -5.53 38.26
CA SER A 148 18.10 -4.43 38.86
C SER A 148 17.41 -3.05 38.82
N GLU A 149 16.37 -2.91 38.02
CA GLU A 149 15.59 -1.68 37.85
C GLU A 149 14.34 -1.66 38.74
N LEU A 150 13.86 -2.84 39.17
CA LEU A 150 12.69 -2.96 40.03
C LEU A 150 12.77 -2.12 41.31
N PRO A 151 13.89 -2.07 42.06
CA PRO A 151 13.99 -1.24 43.25
C PRO A 151 13.96 0.27 42.99
N LYS A 152 14.17 0.69 41.76
CA LYS A 152 14.21 2.10 41.35
C LYS A 152 12.86 2.62 40.85
N LEU A 153 11.85 1.73 40.72
CA LEU A 153 10.53 2.11 40.25
C LEU A 153 9.77 2.83 41.38
N GLU A 154 9.27 4.00 41.07
CA GLU A 154 8.26 4.67 41.87
C GLU A 154 6.89 4.02 41.60
N LEU A 155 6.48 3.09 42.44
CA LEU A 155 5.29 2.27 42.25
C LEU A 155 4.01 3.09 41.93
N ASN A 156 3.91 4.29 42.46
CA ASN A 156 2.78 5.18 42.20
C ASN A 156 2.77 5.83 40.81
N ALA A 157 3.91 5.76 40.09
CA ALA A 157 4.03 6.29 38.72
C ALA A 157 3.73 5.22 37.64
N TYR A 158 3.51 3.99 38.05
CA TYR A 158 3.32 2.86 37.12
C TYR A 158 2.03 2.09 37.42
N GLN A 159 1.46 1.53 36.39
CA GLN A 159 0.34 0.60 36.46
C GLN A 159 0.80 -0.78 35.98
N ALA A 160 0.53 -1.80 36.79
CA ALA A 160 0.83 -3.18 36.41
C ALA A 160 -0.38 -3.80 35.71
N GLU A 161 -0.16 -4.39 34.57
CA GLU A 161 -1.18 -5.07 33.79
C GLU A 161 -0.64 -6.34 33.14
N TRP A 162 -1.53 -7.27 32.83
CA TRP A 162 -1.17 -8.47 32.13
C TRP A 162 -0.80 -8.14 30.68
N LYS A 163 0.34 -8.62 30.21
CA LYS A 163 0.72 -8.52 28.80
C LYS A 163 0.12 -9.69 28.04
N TRP A 164 -0.88 -9.41 27.22
CA TRP A 164 -1.45 -10.38 26.30
C TRP A 164 -0.65 -10.37 24.98
N ASP A 165 -0.33 -11.58 24.48
CA ASP A 165 0.26 -11.74 23.17
C ASP A 165 -0.87 -11.85 22.13
N GLY A 166 -0.97 -10.88 21.25
CA GLY A 166 -2.07 -10.81 20.30
C GLY A 166 -1.99 -9.61 19.35
N ILE A 167 -3.03 -9.47 18.52
CA ILE A 167 -3.18 -8.34 17.60
C ILE A 167 -3.48 -7.06 18.41
N ARG A 168 -2.73 -6.00 18.11
CA ARG A 168 -2.98 -4.67 18.69
C ARG A 168 -4.10 -3.99 17.94
N VAL A 169 -5.07 -3.46 18.66
CA VAL A 169 -6.24 -2.78 18.11
C VAL A 169 -6.40 -1.41 18.76
N GLN A 170 -6.75 -0.42 17.96
CA GLN A 170 -7.19 0.90 18.41
C GLN A 170 -8.62 1.16 17.95
#